data_eb587641aabdc97a20693079c33c72dd
#
_entry.id   eb587641aabdc97a20693079c33c72dd
#
_cell.length_a   1.000
_cell.length_b   1.000
_cell.length_c   1.000
_cell.angle_alpha   90.00
_cell.angle_beta   90.00
_cell.angle_gamma   90.00
#
_symmetry.space_group_name_H-M   'P 1'
#
loop_
_entity.id
_entity.type
_entity.pdbx_description
1 polymer ?
#
loop_
_entity_poly.entity_id
_entity_poly.type
_entity_poly.pdbx_seq_one_letter_code
_entity_poly.pdbx_strand_id
1 'polypeptide(L)'
;MNSSSYVIRSIRSDEWPQVKELRLDALRDPIAHLAFLETYEESVTKPDSFWQDRASGAAVDATLRQQIVAVGEDGVWAGSVTVLVEEAGEQDAFGQVPERSQGHLVGVYVRPEHRGGEAGVTRGLFDAALAWSWKAGLDRVRLFVHEKNGRAEAFYRKAGFLPTGRTTPMPGDTGELELEFAIERG
;
A
#
# COMPACT_ATOMS: atom_id res chain seq x y z
N MET A 1 -1.37 -29.14 -9.51
CA MET A 1 -1.73 -27.82 -8.95
C MET A 1 -0.64 -26.85 -9.33
N ASN A 2 -0.95 -25.89 -10.17
CA ASN A 2 0.03 -24.85 -10.48
C ASN A 2 0.07 -23.88 -9.28
N SER A 3 1.06 -24.07 -8.42
CA SER A 3 1.44 -23.03 -7.47
C SER A 3 2.03 -21.90 -8.30
N SER A 4 1.24 -20.90 -8.59
CA SER A 4 1.74 -19.70 -9.26
C SER A 4 2.82 -19.11 -8.37
N SER A 5 4.06 -19.12 -8.84
CA SER A 5 5.15 -18.50 -8.10
C SER A 5 5.21 -17.01 -8.44
N TYR A 6 5.39 -16.18 -7.41
CA TYR A 6 5.54 -14.74 -7.56
C TYR A 6 6.91 -14.31 -7.07
N VAL A 7 7.52 -13.39 -7.80
CA VAL A 7 8.69 -12.66 -7.31
C VAL A 7 8.19 -11.39 -6.63
N ILE A 8 8.47 -11.26 -5.36
CA ILE A 8 8.10 -10.07 -4.57
C ILE A 8 9.36 -9.23 -4.36
N ARG A 9 9.34 -8.00 -4.83
CA ARG A 9 10.48 -7.11 -4.83
C ARG A 9 10.08 -5.64 -4.88
N SER A 10 11.01 -4.76 -4.56
CA SER A 10 10.85 -3.32 -4.82
C SER A 10 10.82 -3.05 -6.32
N ILE A 11 10.10 -2.01 -6.72
CA ILE A 11 10.08 -1.56 -8.12
C ILE A 11 11.39 -0.90 -8.53
N ARG A 12 11.61 -0.77 -9.83
CA ARG A 12 12.67 0.04 -10.43
C ARG A 12 12.08 1.33 -11.01
N SER A 13 12.89 2.36 -11.11
CA SER A 13 12.44 3.68 -11.60
C SER A 13 11.96 3.66 -13.05
N ASP A 14 12.49 2.77 -13.88
CA ASP A 14 12.09 2.58 -15.27
C ASP A 14 10.78 1.82 -15.44
N GLU A 15 10.23 1.26 -14.36
CA GLU A 15 8.96 0.52 -14.38
C GLU A 15 7.73 1.41 -14.19
N TRP A 16 7.85 2.72 -14.42
CA TRP A 16 6.72 3.64 -14.31
C TRP A 16 5.51 3.29 -15.19
N PRO A 17 5.65 2.66 -16.38
CA PRO A 17 4.48 2.24 -17.15
C PRO A 17 3.64 1.19 -16.42
N GLN A 18 4.28 0.22 -15.76
CA GLN A 18 3.62 -0.81 -14.96
C GLN A 18 3.00 -0.21 -13.69
N VAL A 19 3.65 0.77 -13.06
CA VAL A 19 3.10 1.53 -11.93
C VAL A 19 1.79 2.22 -12.35
N LYS A 20 1.79 2.90 -13.49
CA LYS A 20 0.61 3.56 -14.06
C LYS A 20 -0.50 2.55 -14.35
N GLU A 21 -0.20 1.48 -15.07
CA GLU A 21 -1.17 0.45 -15.43
C GLU A 21 -1.85 -0.15 -14.20
N LEU A 22 -1.06 -0.64 -13.24
CA LEU A 22 -1.59 -1.26 -12.04
C LEU A 22 -2.45 -0.29 -11.20
N ARG A 23 -2.02 0.98 -11.12
CA ARG A 23 -2.78 2.00 -10.39
C ARG A 23 -4.10 2.31 -11.06
N LEU A 24 -4.13 2.46 -12.37
CA LEU A 24 -5.36 2.72 -13.10
C LEU A 24 -6.33 1.52 -13.02
N ASP A 25 -5.82 0.29 -13.03
CA ASP A 25 -6.66 -0.89 -12.83
C ASP A 25 -7.21 -0.95 -11.40
N ALA A 26 -6.40 -0.60 -10.40
CA ALA A 26 -6.85 -0.52 -9.02
C ALA A 26 -8.01 0.48 -8.84
N LEU A 27 -7.93 1.63 -9.51
CA LEU A 27 -8.98 2.66 -9.43
C LEU A 27 -10.27 2.30 -10.19
N ARG A 28 -10.23 1.31 -11.06
CA ARG A 28 -11.42 0.74 -11.73
C ARG A 28 -12.11 -0.35 -10.92
N ASP A 29 -11.47 -0.85 -9.88
CA ASP A 29 -12.07 -1.87 -9.02
C ASP A 29 -13.33 -1.32 -8.35
N PRO A 30 -14.44 -2.07 -8.29
CA PRO A 30 -15.71 -1.61 -7.69
C PRO A 30 -15.59 -1.12 -6.25
N ILE A 31 -14.58 -1.61 -5.50
CA ILE A 31 -14.32 -1.17 -4.12
C ILE A 31 -13.24 -0.10 -4.00
N ALA A 32 -12.78 0.47 -5.11
CA ALA A 32 -11.71 1.47 -5.11
C ALA A 32 -12.02 2.67 -4.20
N HIS A 33 -13.26 3.11 -4.14
CA HIS A 33 -13.71 4.20 -3.27
C HIS A 33 -13.53 3.92 -1.77
N LEU A 34 -13.41 2.66 -1.36
CA LEU A 34 -13.11 2.27 0.02
C LEU A 34 -11.60 2.17 0.31
N ALA A 35 -10.77 2.14 -0.74
CA ALA A 35 -9.34 1.88 -0.62
C ALA A 35 -8.46 3.05 -1.05
N PHE A 36 -8.97 3.96 -1.88
CA PHE A 36 -8.20 5.03 -2.48
C PHE A 36 -8.94 6.36 -2.41
N LEU A 37 -8.19 7.43 -2.22
CA LEU A 37 -8.71 8.80 -2.13
C LEU A 37 -8.82 9.47 -3.50
N GLU A 38 -8.05 9.02 -4.49
CA GLU A 38 -8.06 9.53 -5.86
C GLU A 38 -9.01 8.71 -6.75
N THR A 39 -9.49 9.31 -7.83
CA THR A 39 -10.37 8.67 -8.81
C THR A 39 -9.61 8.27 -10.07
N TYR A 40 -10.20 7.33 -10.84
CA TYR A 40 -9.67 6.94 -12.15
C TYR A 40 -9.64 8.14 -13.12
N GLU A 41 -10.72 8.92 -13.16
CA GLU A 41 -10.88 10.08 -14.05
C GLU A 41 -9.80 11.13 -13.81
N GLU A 42 -9.44 11.37 -12.56
CA GLU A 42 -8.33 12.27 -12.21
C GLU A 42 -6.97 11.69 -12.59
N SER A 43 -6.79 10.42 -12.34
CA SER A 43 -5.47 9.77 -12.49
C SER A 43 -5.11 9.48 -13.95
N VAL A 44 -6.10 9.13 -14.79
CA VAL A 44 -5.86 8.82 -16.21
C VAL A 44 -5.36 10.02 -17.01
N THR A 45 -5.69 11.24 -16.57
CA THR A 45 -5.28 12.49 -17.25
C THR A 45 -3.88 12.96 -16.85
N LYS A 46 -3.25 12.34 -15.86
CA LYS A 46 -1.91 12.74 -15.40
C LYS A 46 -0.85 12.42 -16.47
N PRO A 47 0.11 13.36 -16.69
CA PRO A 47 1.15 13.16 -17.68
C PRO A 47 2.11 12.04 -17.27
N ASP A 48 2.85 11.50 -18.23
CA ASP A 48 3.84 10.45 -17.97
C ASP A 48 4.93 10.88 -16.97
N SER A 49 5.30 12.17 -16.96
CA SER A 49 6.23 12.72 -15.99
C SER A 49 5.78 12.53 -14.53
N PHE A 50 4.47 12.64 -14.26
CA PHE A 50 3.91 12.32 -12.95
C PHE A 50 4.20 10.88 -12.54
N TRP A 51 4.04 9.93 -13.45
CA TRP A 51 4.26 8.52 -13.21
C TRP A 51 5.74 8.16 -13.07
N GLN A 52 6.59 8.86 -13.86
CA GLN A 52 8.05 8.75 -13.75
C GLN A 52 8.55 9.22 -12.37
N ASP A 53 8.09 10.38 -11.91
CA ASP A 53 8.43 10.91 -10.58
C ASP A 53 7.91 10.00 -9.47
N ARG A 54 6.68 9.49 -9.62
CA ARG A 54 6.08 8.55 -8.66
C ARG A 54 6.90 7.27 -8.55
N ALA A 55 7.30 6.68 -9.66
CA ALA A 55 8.10 5.45 -9.68
C ALA A 55 9.50 5.69 -9.12
N SER A 56 10.20 6.72 -9.56
CA SER A 56 11.55 7.03 -9.06
C SER A 56 11.57 7.35 -7.57
N GLY A 57 10.53 8.04 -7.08
CA GLY A 57 10.41 8.36 -5.65
C GLY A 57 10.08 7.17 -4.75
N ALA A 58 9.75 6.00 -5.31
CA ALA A 58 9.39 4.80 -4.57
C ALA A 58 10.15 3.53 -5.01
N ALA A 59 11.19 3.71 -5.83
CA ALA A 59 12.00 2.61 -6.35
C ALA A 59 13.01 2.09 -5.29
N VAL A 60 13.72 1.04 -5.66
CA VAL A 60 14.66 0.31 -4.78
C VAL A 60 15.66 1.20 -4.04
N ASP A 61 16.07 2.31 -4.63
CA ASP A 61 17.05 3.25 -4.03
C ASP A 61 16.39 4.34 -3.17
N ALA A 62 15.06 4.41 -3.13
CA ALA A 62 14.35 5.42 -2.34
C ALA A 62 14.32 5.03 -0.86
N THR A 63 14.46 6.03 0.01
CA THR A 63 14.55 5.82 1.47
C THR A 63 13.31 6.27 2.23
N LEU A 64 12.53 7.21 1.68
CA LEU A 64 11.32 7.75 2.32
C LEU A 64 10.01 7.13 1.81
N ARG A 65 10.10 6.35 0.74
CA ARG A 65 8.96 5.64 0.16
C ARG A 65 9.48 4.40 -0.54
N GLN A 66 8.76 3.31 -0.44
CA GLN A 66 9.11 2.08 -1.13
C GLN A 66 7.85 1.42 -1.67
N GLN A 67 7.77 1.22 -2.98
CA GLN A 67 6.72 0.41 -3.59
C GLN A 67 7.23 -1.00 -3.82
N ILE A 68 6.48 -1.97 -3.34
CA ILE A 68 6.78 -3.40 -3.44
C ILE A 68 5.73 -4.04 -4.32
N VAL A 69 6.16 -4.88 -5.25
CA VAL A 69 5.32 -5.50 -6.27
C VAL A 69 5.46 -7.02 -6.23
N ALA A 70 4.37 -7.72 -6.51
CA ALA A 70 4.36 -9.15 -6.79
C ALA A 70 4.28 -9.35 -8.30
N VAL A 71 5.31 -9.94 -8.88
CA VAL A 71 5.42 -10.20 -10.32
C VAL A 71 5.19 -11.68 -10.58
N GLY A 72 4.23 -12.01 -11.43
CA GLY A 72 3.95 -13.39 -11.84
C GLY A 72 5.01 -13.94 -12.80
N GLU A 73 4.95 -15.24 -13.07
CA GLU A 73 5.87 -15.93 -14.00
C GLU A 73 5.77 -15.37 -15.43
N ASP A 74 4.62 -14.84 -15.80
CA ASP A 74 4.36 -14.16 -17.07
C ASP A 74 4.91 -12.72 -17.15
N GLY A 75 5.51 -12.22 -16.06
CA GLY A 75 6.00 -10.86 -15.94
C GLY A 75 4.92 -9.82 -15.61
N VAL A 76 3.66 -10.23 -15.48
CA VAL A 76 2.55 -9.34 -15.13
C VAL A 76 2.54 -9.05 -13.62
N TRP A 77 2.31 -7.80 -13.27
CA TRP A 77 2.20 -7.39 -11.87
C TRP A 77 0.85 -7.81 -11.29
N ALA A 78 0.87 -8.71 -10.33
CA ALA A 78 -0.33 -9.22 -9.66
C ALA A 78 -0.88 -8.26 -8.61
N GLY A 79 -0.01 -7.45 -8.01
CA GLY A 79 -0.40 -6.51 -6.98
C GLY A 79 0.77 -5.73 -6.44
N SER A 80 0.49 -4.75 -5.60
CA SER A 80 1.52 -3.95 -4.93
C SER A 80 1.06 -3.38 -3.60
N VAL A 81 2.04 -2.92 -2.82
CA VAL A 81 1.87 -2.13 -1.59
C VAL A 81 2.95 -1.07 -1.54
N THR A 82 2.67 0.07 -0.95
CA THR A 82 3.66 1.13 -0.74
C THR A 82 3.83 1.40 0.74
N VAL A 83 5.07 1.51 1.20
CA VAL A 83 5.43 2.01 2.53
C VAL A 83 5.83 3.47 2.39
N LEU A 84 5.22 4.34 3.18
CA LEU A 84 5.67 5.71 3.39
C LEU A 84 6.43 5.75 4.72
N VAL A 85 7.58 6.40 4.75
CA VAL A 85 8.27 6.70 6.02
C VAL A 85 7.76 8.03 6.54
N GLU A 86 7.19 8.02 7.72
CA GLU A 86 6.77 9.21 8.46
C GLU A 86 7.80 9.49 9.55
N GLU A 87 8.56 10.56 9.37
CA GLU A 87 9.67 10.90 10.27
C GLU A 87 9.16 11.58 11.53
N ALA A 88 9.78 11.24 12.67
CA ALA A 88 9.48 11.88 13.94
C ALA A 88 9.72 13.39 13.85
N GLY A 89 8.75 14.18 14.35
CA GLY A 89 8.84 15.64 14.31
C GLY A 89 8.37 16.30 13.01
N GLU A 90 8.11 15.52 11.96
CA GLU A 90 7.57 16.01 10.69
C GLU A 90 6.05 15.76 10.60
N GLN A 91 5.33 16.58 9.85
CA GLN A 91 3.91 16.35 9.65
C GLN A 91 3.65 15.15 8.75
N ASP A 92 2.76 14.27 9.19
CA ASP A 92 2.26 13.16 8.39
C ASP A 92 1.20 13.62 7.37
N ALA A 93 0.67 12.67 6.60
CA ALA A 93 -0.36 12.93 5.59
C ALA A 93 -1.66 13.54 6.15
N PHE A 94 -1.88 13.46 7.46
CA PHE A 94 -3.05 14.00 8.17
C PHE A 94 -2.73 15.27 8.95
N GLY A 95 -1.54 15.86 8.76
CA GLY A 95 -1.09 17.05 9.46
C GLY A 95 -0.73 16.83 10.93
N GLN A 96 -0.54 15.56 11.33
CA GLN A 96 -0.12 15.21 12.68
C GLN A 96 1.37 14.94 12.73
N VAL A 97 1.98 15.16 13.88
CA VAL A 97 3.42 14.97 14.07
C VAL A 97 3.64 13.70 14.90
N PRO A 98 4.18 12.62 14.30
CA PRO A 98 4.47 11.42 15.07
C PRO A 98 5.62 11.66 16.07
N GLU A 99 5.52 11.06 17.24
CA GLU A 99 6.55 11.15 18.27
C GLU A 99 7.81 10.32 17.91
N ARG A 100 7.62 9.29 17.09
CA ARG A 100 8.69 8.42 16.57
C ARG A 100 8.48 8.15 15.10
N SER A 101 9.57 7.91 14.39
CA SER A 101 9.50 7.51 12.98
C SER A 101 8.75 6.18 12.83
N GLN A 102 7.90 6.10 11.84
CA GLN A 102 7.06 4.92 11.58
C GLN A 102 6.84 4.72 10.08
N GLY A 103 6.46 3.50 9.71
CA GLY A 103 5.98 3.20 8.38
C GLY A 103 4.46 3.41 8.29
N HIS A 104 3.99 3.78 7.09
CA HIS A 104 2.57 3.86 6.78
C HIS A 104 2.32 3.10 5.48
N LEU A 105 1.59 2.00 5.56
CA LEU A 105 1.21 1.21 4.38
C LEU A 105 0.05 1.86 3.67
N VAL A 106 0.21 2.10 2.38
CA VAL A 106 -0.80 2.70 1.51
C VAL A 106 -0.85 1.95 0.18
N GLY A 107 -1.91 2.18 -0.59
CA GLY A 107 -2.01 1.69 -1.96
C GLY A 107 -2.00 0.16 -2.08
N VAL A 108 -2.55 -0.55 -1.11
CA VAL A 108 -2.66 -2.01 -1.14
C VAL A 108 -3.64 -2.41 -2.22
N TYR A 109 -3.16 -3.13 -3.22
CA TYR A 109 -4.00 -3.67 -4.29
C TYR A 109 -3.45 -4.98 -4.81
N VAL A 110 -4.34 -5.93 -5.02
CA VAL A 110 -4.06 -7.20 -5.70
C VAL A 110 -5.16 -7.39 -6.75
N ARG A 111 -4.77 -7.71 -7.98
CA ARG A 111 -5.71 -7.97 -9.06
C ARG A 111 -6.69 -9.08 -8.66
N PRO A 112 -7.98 -8.99 -9.03
CA PRO A 112 -9.01 -9.95 -8.59
C PRO A 112 -8.64 -11.41 -8.82
N GLU A 113 -8.06 -11.73 -9.98
CA GLU A 113 -7.64 -13.08 -10.37
C GLU A 113 -6.50 -13.66 -9.53
N HIS A 114 -5.80 -12.82 -8.76
CA HIS A 114 -4.70 -13.20 -7.88
C HIS A 114 -5.07 -13.09 -6.39
N ARG A 115 -6.33 -12.79 -6.09
CA ARG A 115 -6.85 -12.69 -4.72
C ARG A 115 -7.26 -14.05 -4.18
N GLY A 116 -7.00 -14.24 -2.91
CA GLY A 116 -7.37 -15.49 -2.22
C GLY A 116 -6.59 -16.67 -2.80
N GLY A 117 -6.42 -17.69 -2.11
CA GLY A 117 -5.69 -18.85 -2.56
C GLY A 117 -4.37 -19.06 -1.83
N GLU A 118 -3.78 -20.21 -2.10
CA GLU A 118 -2.58 -20.68 -1.42
C GLU A 118 -1.33 -19.85 -1.76
N ALA A 119 -1.34 -19.15 -2.89
CA ALA A 119 -0.21 -18.34 -3.34
C ALA A 119 0.11 -17.15 -2.42
N GLY A 120 -0.86 -16.68 -1.63
CA GLY A 120 -0.65 -15.71 -0.57
C GLY A 120 -0.03 -14.38 -1.04
N VAL A 121 -0.41 -13.88 -2.23
CA VAL A 121 0.17 -12.66 -2.81
C VAL A 121 0.09 -11.49 -1.85
N THR A 122 -1.08 -11.23 -1.28
CA THR A 122 -1.27 -10.12 -0.34
C THR A 122 -0.41 -10.31 0.90
N ARG A 123 -0.34 -11.52 1.44
CA ARG A 123 0.50 -11.83 2.60
C ARG A 123 1.98 -11.62 2.28
N GLY A 124 2.44 -12.09 1.13
CA GLY A 124 3.82 -11.92 0.70
C GLY A 124 4.20 -10.45 0.53
N LEU A 125 3.30 -9.62 -0.01
CA LEU A 125 3.50 -8.17 -0.12
C LEU A 125 3.63 -7.52 1.26
N PHE A 126 2.76 -7.89 2.21
CA PHE A 126 2.84 -7.38 3.59
C PHE A 126 4.12 -7.82 4.30
N ASP A 127 4.50 -9.09 4.19
CA ASP A 127 5.74 -9.59 4.79
C ASP A 127 6.97 -8.86 4.25
N ALA A 128 7.02 -8.60 2.94
CA ALA A 128 8.09 -7.83 2.33
C ALA A 128 8.11 -6.36 2.76
N ALA A 129 6.94 -5.73 2.88
CA ALA A 129 6.81 -4.35 3.34
C ALA A 129 7.27 -4.21 4.80
N LEU A 130 6.89 -5.13 5.67
CA LEU A 130 7.34 -5.14 7.06
C LEU A 130 8.84 -5.39 7.15
N ALA A 131 9.39 -6.37 6.40
CA ALA A 131 10.82 -6.64 6.37
C ALA A 131 11.63 -5.43 5.93
N TRP A 132 11.17 -4.72 4.89
CA TRP A 132 11.80 -3.47 4.46
C TRP A 132 11.74 -2.41 5.56
N SER A 133 10.60 -2.24 6.22
CA SER A 133 10.40 -1.26 7.29
C SER A 133 11.35 -1.52 8.48
N TRP A 134 11.46 -2.78 8.89
CA TRP A 134 12.37 -3.17 9.97
C TRP A 134 13.83 -2.96 9.60
N LYS A 135 14.21 -3.25 8.37
CA LYS A 135 15.56 -3.00 7.85
C LYS A 135 15.88 -1.50 7.77
N ALA A 136 14.87 -0.68 7.49
CA ALA A 136 15.00 0.79 7.49
C ALA A 136 15.10 1.39 8.92
N GLY A 137 15.02 0.56 9.96
CA GLY A 137 15.14 1.00 11.35
C GLY A 137 13.83 1.48 11.98
N LEU A 138 12.70 1.21 11.33
CA LEU A 138 11.38 1.53 11.87
C LEU A 138 10.96 0.46 12.88
N ASP A 139 10.25 0.86 13.94
CA ASP A 139 9.76 -0.05 14.98
C ASP A 139 8.25 -0.25 14.94
N ARG A 140 7.56 0.55 14.14
CA ARG A 140 6.11 0.54 14.01
C ARG A 140 5.71 0.76 12.57
N VAL A 141 4.68 0.03 12.13
CA VAL A 141 4.03 0.23 10.83
C VAL A 141 2.53 0.34 11.05
N ARG A 142 1.92 1.36 10.49
CA ARG A 142 0.49 1.59 10.55
C ARG A 142 -0.17 1.55 9.19
N LEU A 143 -1.47 1.40 9.17
CA LEU A 143 -2.33 1.56 8.02
C LEU A 143 -3.70 2.09 8.45
N PHE A 144 -4.44 2.57 7.48
CA PHE A 144 -5.85 2.95 7.68
C PHE A 144 -6.73 2.09 6.81
N VAL A 145 -7.90 1.76 7.31
CA VAL A 145 -8.93 1.00 6.60
C VAL A 145 -10.27 1.68 6.77
N HIS A 146 -11.02 1.77 5.68
CA HIS A 146 -12.38 2.31 5.72
C HIS A 146 -13.26 1.46 6.64
N GLU A 147 -14.04 2.09 7.52
CA GLU A 147 -14.88 1.40 8.52
C GLU A 147 -15.86 0.37 7.93
N LYS A 148 -16.22 0.52 6.66
CA LYS A 148 -17.09 -0.42 5.94
C LYS A 148 -16.34 -1.54 5.20
N ASN A 149 -15.00 -1.53 5.21
CA ASN A 149 -14.19 -2.53 4.53
C ASN A 149 -13.80 -3.68 5.46
N GLY A 150 -14.82 -4.43 5.92
CA GLY A 150 -14.63 -5.53 6.87
C GLY A 150 -13.72 -6.65 6.37
N ARG A 151 -13.66 -6.87 5.05
CA ARG A 151 -12.77 -7.88 4.45
C ARG A 151 -11.29 -7.50 4.63
N ALA A 152 -10.95 -6.26 4.35
CA ALA A 152 -9.59 -5.76 4.56
C ALA A 152 -9.21 -5.76 6.05
N GLU A 153 -10.12 -5.32 6.92
CA GLU A 153 -9.92 -5.35 8.37
C GLU A 153 -9.61 -6.76 8.87
N ALA A 154 -10.39 -7.76 8.43
CA ALA A 154 -10.16 -9.16 8.81
C ALA A 154 -8.78 -9.67 8.36
N PHE A 155 -8.35 -9.29 7.16
CA PHE A 155 -7.01 -9.63 6.66
C PHE A 155 -5.91 -8.97 7.52
N TYR A 156 -6.05 -7.69 7.85
CA TYR A 156 -5.05 -6.97 8.64
C TYR A 156 -4.89 -7.55 10.04
N ARG A 157 -5.99 -7.94 10.67
CA ARG A 157 -5.94 -8.66 11.96
C ARG A 157 -5.19 -9.97 11.86
N LYS A 158 -5.43 -10.76 10.82
CA LYS A 158 -4.69 -12.01 10.56
C LYS A 158 -3.21 -11.77 10.28
N ALA A 159 -2.87 -10.64 9.69
CA ALA A 159 -1.48 -10.24 9.43
C ALA A 159 -0.76 -9.72 10.67
N GLY A 160 -1.42 -9.58 11.80
CA GLY A 160 -0.83 -9.16 13.07
C GLY A 160 -1.04 -7.67 13.40
N PHE A 161 -1.76 -6.94 12.55
CA PHE A 161 -2.13 -5.56 12.85
C PHE A 161 -3.29 -5.49 13.84
N LEU A 162 -3.20 -4.60 14.81
CA LEU A 162 -4.22 -4.39 15.82
C LEU A 162 -4.80 -2.97 15.72
N PRO A 163 -6.10 -2.80 15.98
CA PRO A 163 -6.69 -1.46 16.01
C PRO A 163 -6.07 -0.64 17.13
N THR A 164 -5.75 0.62 16.82
CA THR A 164 -5.16 1.53 17.80
C THR A 164 -6.19 2.35 18.56
N GLY A 165 -7.43 2.36 18.10
CA GLY A 165 -8.50 3.23 18.59
C GLY A 165 -8.53 4.60 17.93
N ARG A 166 -7.54 4.95 17.11
CA ARG A 166 -7.55 6.20 16.33
C ARG A 166 -8.40 6.05 15.08
N THR A 167 -9.08 7.12 14.75
CA THR A 167 -9.86 7.25 13.52
C THR A 167 -9.52 8.57 12.84
N THR A 168 -9.73 8.63 11.54
CA THR A 168 -9.64 9.87 10.76
C THR A 168 -10.85 9.98 9.86
N PRO A 169 -11.44 11.19 9.68
CA PRO A 169 -12.53 11.37 8.73
C PRO A 169 -12.07 11.08 7.31
N MET A 170 -12.94 10.46 6.51
CA MET A 170 -12.74 10.41 5.07
C MET A 170 -12.79 11.82 4.48
N PRO A 171 -11.96 12.13 3.46
CA PRO A 171 -12.07 13.38 2.73
C PRO A 171 -13.47 13.60 2.15
N GLY A 172 -13.96 14.85 2.21
CA GLY A 172 -15.28 15.20 1.69
C GLY A 172 -16.40 14.86 2.65
N ASP A 173 -16.72 15.52 3.61
CA ASP A 173 -17.88 15.53 4.55
C ASP A 173 -18.90 14.38 4.38
N THR A 174 -18.39 13.15 4.26
CA THR A 174 -19.21 11.93 4.06
C THR A 174 -19.76 11.37 5.37
N GLY A 175 -19.21 11.81 6.53
CA GLY A 175 -19.47 11.22 7.85
C GLY A 175 -18.85 9.85 8.05
N GLU A 176 -18.08 9.34 7.10
CA GLU A 176 -17.42 8.05 7.16
C GLU A 176 -16.01 8.17 7.73
N LEU A 177 -15.54 7.11 8.37
CA LEU A 177 -14.26 7.08 9.07
C LEU A 177 -13.31 6.05 8.48
N GLU A 178 -12.02 6.35 8.57
CA GLU A 178 -10.95 5.38 8.46
C GLU A 178 -10.44 5.00 9.86
N LEU A 179 -10.18 3.72 10.05
CA LEU A 179 -9.70 3.13 11.30
C LEU A 179 -8.21 2.86 11.20
N GLU A 180 -7.44 3.32 12.18
CA GLU A 180 -6.01 3.02 12.26
C GLU A 180 -5.76 1.63 12.84
N PHE A 181 -4.91 0.87 12.16
CA PHE A 181 -4.31 -0.39 12.62
C PHE A 181 -2.80 -0.24 12.62
N ALA A 182 -2.13 -0.88 13.55
CA ALA A 182 -0.68 -0.86 13.62
C ALA A 182 -0.11 -2.21 14.05
N ILE A 183 1.15 -2.43 13.66
CA ILE A 183 1.97 -3.54 14.12
C ILE A 183 3.29 -2.99 14.66
N GLU A 184 3.71 -3.48 15.80
CA GLU A 184 5.00 -3.16 16.41
C GLU A 184 6.01 -4.24 16.05
N ARG A 185 7.28 -3.84 15.89
CA ARG A 185 8.36 -4.78 15.72
C ARG A 185 8.55 -5.59 17.02
N GLY A 186 8.42 -6.90 16.87
CA GLY A 186 8.65 -7.84 17.97
C GLY A 186 10.11 -8.00 18.36
#